data_4bd240a21bb91c796176b64c86480a33
#
_entry.id   4bd240a21bb91c796176b64c86480a33
#
_cell.length_a   1.000
_cell.length_b   1.000
_cell.length_c   1.000
_cell.angle_alpha   90.00
_cell.angle_beta   90.00
_cell.angle_gamma   90.00
#
_symmetry.space_group_name_H-M   'P 1'
#
loop_
_entity.id
_entity.type
_entity.pdbx_description
1 polymer ?
#
loop_
_entity_poly.entity_id
_entity_poly.type
_entity_poly.pdbx_seq_one_letter_code
_entity_poly.pdbx_strand_id
1 'polypeptide(L)'
;NLEISFPLESGIYAITGENGSGKSTLIACASTIFYQMKMYDYFGRPKNGLIQFTIGDATRGWEYKGRSWRQLPTSHKMVLNGFYEGSIIFGNRFKDTNFSVIRILDRLSESDIIPADDFVKSNLGMILHNDNAYFKSLFILKKDVAQKSGLTSDPYFFKTDEGVLVSQARMSTGENLLISILHSLKILYDKRALHHDARPYIVFLDEIELALHSSALRRLVLFLKDISESLGLTIFFSTHSIELLREIRPQNIYYLQHNVDDSISITNPCYPAYATRNLYSDDGYGNDLVILVEDDLAKMIVEKIMLEKHL
;
A
#
# COMPACT_ATOMS: atom_id res chain seq x y z
N ASN A 1 22.33 6.35 1.44
CA ASN A 1 21.45 7.46 1.03
C ASN A 1 20.60 6.98 -0.13
N LEU A 2 19.29 7.22 -0.08
CA LEU A 2 18.36 6.90 -1.14
C LEU A 2 17.70 8.19 -1.61
N GLU A 3 17.73 8.45 -2.92
CA GLU A 3 16.99 9.50 -3.57
C GLU A 3 16.07 8.88 -4.62
N ILE A 4 14.80 9.25 -4.62
CA ILE A 4 13.79 8.71 -5.53
C ILE A 4 12.82 9.79 -5.94
N SER A 5 12.48 9.82 -7.23
CA SER A 5 11.41 10.65 -7.76
C SER A 5 10.17 9.82 -8.02
N PHE A 6 9.07 10.24 -7.43
CA PHE A 6 7.76 9.64 -7.64
C PHE A 6 6.90 10.53 -8.54
N PRO A 7 6.20 9.96 -9.54
CA PRO A 7 5.21 10.71 -10.29
C PRO A 7 4.03 11.11 -9.40
N LEU A 8 3.40 12.23 -9.72
CA LEU A 8 2.14 12.69 -9.10
C LEU A 8 0.94 12.51 -10.04
N GLU A 9 1.14 11.78 -11.12
CA GLU A 9 0.09 11.45 -12.09
C GLU A 9 -0.82 10.35 -11.54
N SER A 10 -2.09 10.39 -11.94
CA SER A 10 -3.04 9.33 -11.59
C SER A 10 -2.59 7.99 -12.14
N GLY A 11 -2.69 6.97 -11.32
CA GLY A 11 -2.27 5.62 -11.69
C GLY A 11 -1.86 4.78 -10.48
N ILE A 12 -1.49 3.54 -10.77
CA ILE A 12 -0.99 2.60 -9.75
C ILE A 12 0.48 2.29 -10.00
N TYR A 13 1.25 2.25 -8.92
CA TYR A 13 2.70 2.08 -8.93
C TYR A 13 3.10 1.04 -7.90
N ALA A 14 3.91 0.08 -8.31
CA ALA A 14 4.38 -0.98 -7.44
C ALA A 14 5.81 -0.71 -6.96
N ILE A 15 6.04 -0.90 -5.67
CA ILE A 15 7.36 -0.91 -5.05
C ILE A 15 7.67 -2.36 -4.67
N THR A 16 8.71 -2.93 -5.24
CA THR A 16 9.08 -4.32 -5.03
C THR A 16 10.58 -4.46 -4.77
N GLY A 17 11.04 -5.65 -4.42
CA GLY A 17 12.44 -5.94 -4.11
C GLY A 17 12.54 -7.04 -3.06
N GLU A 18 13.74 -7.46 -2.73
CA GLU A 18 14.02 -8.51 -1.75
C GLU A 18 13.51 -8.16 -0.34
N ASN A 19 13.41 -9.18 0.52
CA ASN A 19 13.16 -8.96 1.93
C ASN A 19 14.29 -8.13 2.54
N GLY A 20 13.94 -7.12 3.34
CA GLY A 20 14.94 -6.24 3.94
C GLY A 20 15.45 -5.11 3.02
N SER A 21 15.03 -5.02 1.75
CA SER A 21 15.43 -3.94 0.84
C SER A 21 14.90 -2.54 1.21
N GLY A 22 14.07 -2.43 2.26
CA GLY A 22 13.59 -1.14 2.76
C GLY A 22 12.28 -0.64 2.16
N LYS A 23 11.48 -1.48 1.48
CA LYS A 23 10.19 -1.10 0.87
C LYS A 23 9.24 -0.43 1.86
N SER A 24 8.95 -1.11 2.98
CA SER A 24 8.06 -0.57 4.02
C SER A 24 8.61 0.71 4.64
N THR A 25 9.94 0.79 4.84
CA THR A 25 10.61 2.00 5.32
C THR A 25 10.46 3.14 4.32
N LEU A 26 10.64 2.89 3.02
CA LEU A 26 10.46 3.89 1.96
C LEU A 26 9.02 4.40 1.93
N ILE A 27 8.03 3.50 1.94
CA ILE A 27 6.61 3.86 1.96
C ILE A 27 6.26 4.64 3.24
N ALA A 28 6.73 4.20 4.40
CA ALA A 28 6.54 4.92 5.65
C ALA A 28 7.19 6.32 5.61
N CYS A 29 8.43 6.43 5.12
CA CYS A 29 9.07 7.73 4.91
C CYS A 29 8.24 8.62 3.99
N ALA A 30 7.84 8.11 2.81
CA ALA A 30 7.06 8.87 1.83
C ALA A 30 5.72 9.35 2.40
N SER A 31 5.05 8.54 3.20
CA SER A 31 3.76 8.90 3.83
C SER A 31 3.85 10.06 4.82
N THR A 32 5.04 10.33 5.38
CA THR A 32 5.21 11.46 6.33
C THR A 32 4.98 12.83 5.70
N ILE A 33 4.88 12.89 4.37
CA ILE A 33 4.55 14.12 3.66
C ILE A 33 3.16 14.66 4.02
N PHE A 34 2.20 13.77 4.29
CA PHE A 34 0.81 14.13 4.68
C PHE A 34 0.37 13.47 5.99
N TYR A 35 0.99 12.36 6.38
CA TYR A 35 0.64 11.62 7.59
C TYR A 35 1.56 12.01 8.74
N GLN A 36 0.98 12.52 9.83
CA GLN A 36 1.75 12.81 11.05
C GLN A 36 2.02 11.53 11.82
N MET A 37 3.25 11.05 11.76
CA MET A 37 3.69 9.93 12.60
C MET A 37 4.72 10.41 13.63
N LYS A 38 4.81 9.68 14.71
CA LYS A 38 5.87 9.90 15.69
C LYS A 38 7.17 9.34 15.13
N MET A 39 7.98 10.18 14.53
CA MET A 39 9.23 9.81 13.84
C MET A 39 10.10 8.86 14.65
N TYR A 40 10.14 9.05 15.96
CA TYR A 40 10.92 8.21 16.87
C TYR A 40 10.41 6.76 16.95
N ASP A 41 9.09 6.57 16.96
CA ASP A 41 8.47 5.25 17.09
C ASP A 41 8.67 4.43 15.80
N TYR A 42 8.73 5.11 14.64
CA TYR A 42 8.89 4.49 13.34
C TYR A 42 10.34 4.32 12.89
N PHE A 43 11.17 5.31 13.13
CA PHE A 43 12.54 5.36 12.60
C PHE A 43 13.62 5.28 13.69
N GLY A 44 13.21 5.20 14.96
CA GLY A 44 14.12 5.03 16.08
C GLY A 44 15.17 6.16 16.21
N ARG A 45 16.40 5.77 16.54
CA ARG A 45 17.56 6.64 16.77
C ARG A 45 18.66 6.34 15.74
N PRO A 46 18.55 6.77 14.50
CA PRO A 46 19.62 6.57 13.52
C PRO A 46 20.84 7.40 13.89
N LYS A 47 22.04 6.99 13.43
CA LYS A 47 23.26 7.82 13.62
C LYS A 47 23.11 9.18 12.91
N ASN A 48 22.62 9.15 11.66
CA ASN A 48 22.29 10.31 10.85
C ASN A 48 20.98 9.98 10.13
N GLY A 49 19.91 10.71 10.42
CA GLY A 49 18.61 10.49 9.77
C GLY A 49 18.17 11.77 9.08
N LEU A 50 17.86 11.68 7.81
CA LEU A 50 17.28 12.77 7.02
C LEU A 50 16.15 12.19 6.15
N ILE A 51 14.97 12.79 6.25
CA ILE A 51 13.85 12.55 5.33
C ILE A 51 13.47 13.91 4.77
N GLN A 52 13.58 14.06 3.47
CA GLN A 52 13.27 15.32 2.79
C GLN A 52 12.43 15.07 1.56
N PHE A 53 11.44 15.91 1.35
CA PHE A 53 10.58 15.93 0.17
C PHE A 53 10.75 17.25 -0.56
N THR A 54 10.71 17.18 -1.90
CA THR A 54 10.71 18.35 -2.76
C THR A 54 9.61 18.19 -3.80
N ILE A 55 8.74 19.19 -3.93
CA ILE A 55 7.71 19.27 -4.97
C ILE A 55 7.75 20.69 -5.54
N GLY A 56 8.24 20.82 -6.76
CA GLY A 56 8.55 22.15 -7.30
C GLY A 56 9.53 22.88 -6.40
N ASP A 57 9.16 24.08 -5.97
CA ASP A 57 9.98 24.92 -5.06
C ASP A 57 9.70 24.66 -3.56
N ALA A 58 8.72 23.79 -3.24
CA ALA A 58 8.38 23.49 -1.86
C ALA A 58 9.23 22.33 -1.33
N THR A 59 9.82 22.54 -0.15
CA THR A 59 10.57 21.51 0.58
C THR A 59 9.99 21.31 1.98
N ARG A 60 9.98 20.06 2.43
CA ARG A 60 9.60 19.65 3.78
C ARG A 60 10.47 18.50 4.22
N GLY A 61 10.84 18.42 5.48
CA GLY A 61 11.64 17.31 5.93
C GLY A 61 11.86 17.26 7.44
N TRP A 62 12.55 16.21 7.85
CA TRP A 62 12.95 15.97 9.24
C TRP A 62 14.39 15.48 9.29
N GLU A 63 15.12 15.98 10.25
CA GLU A 63 16.49 15.59 10.56
C GLU A 63 16.56 15.02 11.99
N TYR A 64 17.26 13.89 12.14
CA TYR A 64 17.61 13.38 13.47
C TYR A 64 18.90 14.01 13.93
N LYS A 65 18.84 14.86 14.96
CA LYS A 65 20.00 15.60 15.49
C LYS A 65 19.94 15.69 17.01
N GLY A 66 21.04 15.39 17.68
CA GLY A 66 21.17 15.57 19.10
C GLY A 66 20.17 14.79 19.96
N ARG A 67 19.80 13.57 19.55
CA ARG A 67 18.86 12.63 20.21
C ARG A 67 17.37 12.83 19.89
N SER A 68 17.01 13.70 18.96
CA SER A 68 15.60 13.90 18.56
C SER A 68 15.44 14.17 17.08
N TRP A 69 14.27 13.80 16.56
CA TRP A 69 13.83 14.20 15.24
C TRP A 69 13.33 15.65 15.29
N ARG A 70 13.81 16.48 14.38
CA ARG A 70 13.39 17.88 14.24
C ARG A 70 12.90 18.14 12.83
N GLN A 71 11.80 18.87 12.73
CA GLN A 71 11.32 19.32 11.42
C GLN A 71 12.28 20.38 10.86
N LEU A 72 12.62 20.24 9.59
CA LEU A 72 13.41 21.24 8.87
C LEU A 72 12.55 22.46 8.54
N PRO A 73 13.16 23.64 8.38
CA PRO A 73 12.45 24.82 7.89
C PRO A 73 11.77 24.52 6.55
N THR A 74 10.51 24.92 6.41
CA THR A 74 9.73 24.72 5.19
C THR A 74 9.84 25.98 4.32
N SER A 75 10.27 25.87 3.07
CA SER A 75 10.40 27.02 2.17
C SER A 75 9.03 27.55 1.70
N HIS A 76 8.13 26.64 1.33
CA HIS A 76 6.77 26.93 0.88
C HIS A 76 5.78 25.92 1.44
N LYS A 77 4.50 26.28 1.51
CA LYS A 77 3.46 25.36 1.98
C LYS A 77 3.26 24.22 1.00
N MET A 78 3.69 23.03 1.40
CA MET A 78 3.40 21.80 0.66
C MET A 78 2.04 21.27 1.07
N VAL A 79 1.11 21.20 0.12
CA VAL A 79 -0.26 20.72 0.37
C VAL A 79 -0.52 19.49 -0.48
N LEU A 80 -0.45 18.33 0.17
CA LEU A 80 -0.83 17.04 -0.40
C LEU A 80 -1.87 16.40 0.49
N ASN A 81 -2.80 15.69 -0.12
CA ASN A 81 -3.77 14.88 0.58
C ASN A 81 -3.51 13.41 0.28
N GLY A 82 -3.88 12.55 1.20
CA GLY A 82 -3.73 11.12 1.00
C GLY A 82 -3.97 10.33 2.27
N PHE A 83 -3.71 9.04 2.19
CA PHE A 83 -3.66 8.18 3.35
C PHE A 83 -2.55 7.13 3.20
N TYR A 84 -2.19 6.56 4.32
CA TYR A 84 -1.24 5.48 4.44
C TYR A 84 -1.88 4.30 5.17
N GLU A 85 -1.89 3.15 4.52
CA GLU A 85 -2.23 1.88 5.14
C GLU A 85 -0.96 1.05 5.28
N GLY A 86 -0.41 1.04 6.48
CA GLY A 86 0.85 0.37 6.76
C GLY A 86 0.71 -1.13 6.96
N SER A 87 1.86 -1.82 6.99
CA SER A 87 1.96 -3.21 7.40
C SER A 87 1.58 -3.41 8.88
N ILE A 88 1.57 -4.66 9.34
CA ILE A 88 1.21 -5.04 10.71
C ILE A 88 1.94 -4.23 11.79
N ILE A 89 3.22 -3.90 11.58
CA ILE A 89 4.05 -3.19 12.58
C ILE A 89 3.78 -1.69 12.58
N PHE A 90 3.60 -1.08 11.41
CA PHE A 90 3.49 0.37 11.24
C PHE A 90 2.07 0.83 10.91
N GLY A 91 1.13 -0.09 10.78
CA GLY A 91 -0.21 0.16 10.30
C GLY A 91 -1.23 0.45 11.35
N ASN A 92 -2.34 0.98 10.87
CA ASN A 92 -3.55 1.22 11.66
C ASN A 92 -4.43 -0.04 11.79
N ARG A 93 -4.05 -1.15 11.12
CA ARG A 93 -4.87 -2.37 10.95
C ARG A 93 -5.37 -2.99 12.25
N PHE A 94 -4.65 -2.78 13.35
CA PHE A 94 -4.95 -3.41 14.63
C PHE A 94 -5.02 -2.43 15.78
N LYS A 95 -5.29 -1.14 15.52
CA LYS A 95 -5.37 -0.13 16.59
C LYS A 95 -6.37 -0.51 17.68
N ASP A 96 -7.49 -1.08 17.28
CA ASP A 96 -8.60 -1.42 18.17
C ASP A 96 -8.80 -2.95 18.30
N THR A 97 -7.71 -3.75 18.21
CA THR A 97 -7.79 -5.22 18.31
C THR A 97 -7.30 -5.79 19.64
N ASN A 98 -7.14 -4.96 20.67
CA ASN A 98 -6.82 -5.45 22.00
C ASN A 98 -8.07 -6.05 22.68
N PHE A 99 -7.86 -6.96 23.64
CA PHE A 99 -8.95 -7.65 24.34
C PHE A 99 -9.94 -6.72 25.06
N SER A 100 -9.51 -5.54 25.50
CA SER A 100 -10.40 -4.57 26.13
C SER A 100 -11.38 -3.98 25.11
N VAL A 101 -10.91 -3.64 23.93
CA VAL A 101 -11.75 -3.16 22.83
C VAL A 101 -12.71 -4.25 22.35
N ILE A 102 -12.23 -5.49 22.15
CA ILE A 102 -13.10 -6.61 21.76
C ILE A 102 -14.26 -6.77 22.76
N ARG A 103 -14.01 -6.70 24.07
CA ARG A 103 -15.05 -6.76 25.10
C ARG A 103 -16.05 -5.60 25.04
N ILE A 104 -15.62 -4.42 24.63
CA ILE A 104 -16.50 -3.27 24.41
C ILE A 104 -17.39 -3.57 23.20
N LEU A 105 -16.80 -3.98 22.07
CA LEU A 105 -17.52 -4.28 20.83
C LEU A 105 -18.54 -5.42 20.99
N ASP A 106 -18.22 -6.46 21.78
CA ASP A 106 -19.10 -7.59 22.05
C ASP A 106 -20.35 -7.23 22.89
N ARG A 107 -20.37 -6.04 23.53
CA ARG A 107 -21.51 -5.54 24.30
C ARG A 107 -22.43 -4.62 23.52
N LEU A 108 -22.03 -4.22 22.32
CA LEU A 108 -22.82 -3.34 21.46
C LEU A 108 -23.99 -4.08 20.83
N SER A 109 -25.05 -3.36 20.56
CA SER A 109 -26.31 -3.87 20.03
C SER A 109 -26.63 -3.27 18.66
N GLU A 110 -27.69 -3.77 18.02
CA GLU A 110 -28.16 -3.23 16.76
C GLU A 110 -28.58 -1.75 16.84
N SER A 111 -28.95 -1.26 18.01
CA SER A 111 -29.29 0.15 18.22
C SER A 111 -28.08 1.09 18.14
N ASP A 112 -26.85 0.55 18.28
CA ASP A 112 -25.61 1.32 18.32
C ASP A 112 -24.96 1.50 16.93
N ILE A 113 -25.46 0.77 15.94
CA ILE A 113 -24.92 0.73 14.59
C ILE A 113 -25.89 1.35 13.57
N ILE A 114 -25.34 1.73 12.42
CA ILE A 114 -26.09 2.21 11.24
C ILE A 114 -25.58 1.47 10.01
N PRO A 115 -26.39 1.35 8.92
CA PRO A 115 -25.93 0.76 7.68
C PRO A 115 -24.62 1.40 7.21
N ALA A 116 -23.66 0.59 6.81
CA ALA A 116 -22.43 1.07 6.20
C ALA A 116 -22.73 1.68 4.82
N ASP A 117 -21.82 2.52 4.35
CA ASP A 117 -21.92 3.14 3.03
C ASP A 117 -21.92 2.08 1.91
N ASP A 118 -22.73 2.29 0.87
CA ASP A 118 -22.87 1.35 -0.25
C ASP A 118 -21.58 1.18 -1.04
N PHE A 119 -20.75 2.21 -1.12
CA PHE A 119 -19.42 2.11 -1.73
C PHE A 119 -18.56 1.06 -1.00
N VAL A 120 -18.55 1.08 0.33
CA VAL A 120 -17.77 0.10 1.13
C VAL A 120 -18.37 -1.29 0.99
N LYS A 121 -19.70 -1.44 1.15
CA LYS A 121 -20.39 -2.73 1.07
C LYS A 121 -20.16 -3.42 -0.27
N SER A 122 -20.45 -2.73 -1.35
CA SER A 122 -20.38 -3.27 -2.71
C SER A 122 -18.95 -3.64 -3.10
N ASN A 123 -17.97 -2.77 -2.84
CA ASN A 123 -16.59 -3.04 -3.23
C ASN A 123 -15.95 -4.12 -2.36
N LEU A 124 -16.27 -4.18 -1.06
CA LEU A 124 -15.80 -5.26 -0.19
C LEU A 124 -16.28 -6.63 -0.70
N GLY A 125 -17.57 -6.74 -1.02
CA GLY A 125 -18.15 -7.96 -1.57
C GLY A 125 -17.58 -8.32 -2.93
N MET A 126 -17.44 -7.35 -3.83
CA MET A 126 -16.89 -7.57 -5.15
C MET A 126 -15.43 -8.03 -5.10
N ILE A 127 -14.60 -7.40 -4.27
CA ILE A 127 -13.18 -7.75 -4.15
C ILE A 127 -13.00 -9.13 -3.53
N LEU A 128 -13.66 -9.43 -2.40
CA LEU A 128 -13.46 -10.70 -1.70
C LEU A 128 -14.19 -11.87 -2.36
N HIS A 129 -15.44 -11.67 -2.75
CA HIS A 129 -16.35 -12.77 -3.12
C HIS A 129 -16.82 -12.72 -4.58
N ASN A 130 -16.44 -11.68 -5.34
CA ASN A 130 -16.97 -11.41 -6.68
C ASN A 130 -18.51 -11.28 -6.68
N ASP A 131 -19.05 -10.74 -5.60
CA ASP A 131 -20.47 -10.51 -5.36
C ASP A 131 -20.66 -9.18 -4.63
N ASN A 132 -21.24 -8.18 -5.29
CA ASN A 132 -21.46 -6.86 -4.73
C ASN A 132 -22.54 -6.82 -3.63
N ALA A 133 -23.36 -7.85 -3.51
CA ALA A 133 -24.42 -7.97 -2.51
C ALA A 133 -24.01 -8.79 -1.27
N TYR A 134 -22.83 -9.43 -1.29
CA TYR A 134 -22.38 -10.30 -0.20
C TYR A 134 -22.41 -9.61 1.16
N PHE A 135 -21.92 -8.38 1.25
CA PHE A 135 -21.90 -7.57 2.49
C PHE A 135 -23.08 -6.60 2.61
N LYS A 136 -24.26 -6.93 2.07
CA LYS A 136 -25.49 -6.10 2.21
C LYS A 136 -25.82 -5.77 3.66
N SER A 137 -25.51 -6.70 4.59
CA SER A 137 -25.72 -6.58 6.05
C SER A 137 -24.46 -6.08 6.78
N LEU A 138 -23.67 -5.22 6.14
CA LEU A 138 -22.54 -4.52 6.78
C LEU A 138 -23.03 -3.19 7.38
N PHE A 139 -22.60 -2.95 8.61
CA PHE A 139 -22.94 -1.77 9.40
C PHE A 139 -21.67 -1.11 9.91
N ILE A 140 -21.79 0.14 10.36
CA ILE A 140 -20.73 0.90 11.02
C ILE A 140 -21.23 1.41 12.36
N LEU A 141 -20.36 1.46 13.36
CA LEU A 141 -20.68 2.02 14.68
C LEU A 141 -21.02 3.49 14.56
N LYS A 142 -22.06 3.93 15.28
CA LYS A 142 -22.40 5.35 15.40
C LYS A 142 -21.23 6.10 16.03
N LYS A 143 -20.88 7.23 15.47
CA LYS A 143 -19.74 8.04 15.88
C LYS A 143 -19.79 8.49 17.35
N ASP A 144 -20.96 8.85 17.82
CA ASP A 144 -21.17 9.24 19.21
C ASP A 144 -21.01 8.08 20.19
N VAL A 145 -21.40 6.86 19.78
CA VAL A 145 -21.19 5.62 20.55
C VAL A 145 -19.72 5.26 20.57
N ALA A 146 -19.01 5.34 19.44
CA ALA A 146 -17.57 5.11 19.38
C ALA A 146 -16.80 6.03 20.32
N GLN A 147 -17.11 7.34 20.29
CA GLN A 147 -16.49 8.34 21.16
C GLN A 147 -16.78 8.07 22.66
N LYS A 148 -18.02 7.77 23.02
CA LYS A 148 -18.40 7.42 24.39
C LYS A 148 -17.70 6.15 24.90
N SER A 149 -17.43 5.22 23.99
CA SER A 149 -16.72 3.97 24.28
C SER A 149 -15.20 4.12 24.29
N GLY A 150 -14.66 5.31 24.01
CA GLY A 150 -13.21 5.56 23.99
C GLY A 150 -12.49 4.91 22.79
N LEU A 151 -13.22 4.59 21.72
CA LEU A 151 -12.64 4.02 20.51
C LEU A 151 -11.96 5.10 19.66
N THR A 152 -10.91 4.74 18.96
CA THR A 152 -10.14 5.65 18.08
C THR A 152 -10.68 5.70 16.65
N SER A 153 -11.58 4.76 16.31
CA SER A 153 -12.21 4.61 14.99
C SER A 153 -13.69 4.26 15.15
N ASP A 154 -14.41 4.25 14.04
CA ASP A 154 -15.80 3.80 13.96
C ASP A 154 -15.80 2.37 13.36
N PRO A 155 -15.71 1.31 14.19
CA PRO A 155 -15.58 -0.07 13.70
C PRO A 155 -16.82 -0.54 12.94
N TYR A 156 -16.59 -1.47 12.01
CA TYR A 156 -17.64 -2.10 11.23
C TYR A 156 -18.17 -3.35 11.91
N PHE A 157 -19.39 -3.72 11.56
CA PHE A 157 -20.08 -4.92 12.00
C PHE A 157 -20.75 -5.60 10.82
N PHE A 158 -20.65 -6.91 10.78
CA PHE A 158 -21.36 -7.73 9.80
C PHE A 158 -22.43 -8.55 10.52
N LYS A 159 -23.66 -8.53 10.01
CA LYS A 159 -24.74 -9.36 10.54
C LYS A 159 -24.87 -10.59 9.67
N THR A 160 -24.66 -11.78 10.28
CA THR A 160 -24.81 -13.06 9.61
C THR A 160 -26.28 -13.36 9.30
N ASP A 161 -26.53 -14.32 8.42
CA ASP A 161 -27.92 -14.78 8.09
C ASP A 161 -28.63 -15.32 9.33
N GLU A 162 -27.92 -15.84 10.32
CA GLU A 162 -28.44 -16.28 11.61
C GLU A 162 -28.75 -15.13 12.57
N GLY A 163 -28.49 -13.89 12.17
CA GLY A 163 -28.74 -12.69 12.98
C GLY A 163 -27.62 -12.35 13.96
N VAL A 164 -26.49 -13.06 13.95
CA VAL A 164 -25.34 -12.79 14.82
C VAL A 164 -24.58 -11.57 14.33
N LEU A 165 -24.28 -10.64 15.24
CA LEU A 165 -23.51 -9.45 14.96
C LEU A 165 -22.01 -9.72 15.20
N VAL A 166 -21.22 -9.70 14.13
CA VAL A 166 -19.76 -9.93 14.14
C VAL A 166 -19.05 -8.60 14.03
N SER A 167 -18.30 -8.20 15.05
CA SER A 167 -17.52 -6.94 15.02
C SER A 167 -16.30 -7.06 14.12
N GLN A 168 -15.80 -5.94 13.62
CA GLN A 168 -14.60 -5.85 12.78
C GLN A 168 -13.39 -6.53 13.44
N ALA A 169 -13.24 -6.45 14.76
CA ALA A 169 -12.16 -7.11 15.50
C ALA A 169 -12.20 -8.65 15.42
N ARG A 170 -13.33 -9.24 15.02
CA ARG A 170 -13.53 -10.68 14.82
C ARG A 170 -13.58 -11.10 13.34
N MET A 171 -13.53 -10.15 12.44
CA MET A 171 -13.45 -10.42 11.01
C MET A 171 -12.05 -10.92 10.62
N SER A 172 -11.95 -11.54 9.44
CA SER A 172 -10.66 -11.98 8.90
C SER A 172 -9.71 -10.81 8.66
N THR A 173 -8.41 -11.10 8.60
CA THR A 173 -7.38 -10.08 8.32
C THR A 173 -7.62 -9.40 6.96
N GLY A 174 -8.09 -10.18 5.95
CA GLY A 174 -8.40 -9.64 4.62
C GLY A 174 -9.59 -8.68 4.63
N GLU A 175 -10.67 -9.03 5.35
CA GLU A 175 -11.82 -8.13 5.53
C GLU A 175 -11.40 -6.84 6.23
N ASN A 176 -10.62 -6.94 7.32
CA ASN A 176 -10.10 -5.78 8.05
C ASN A 176 -9.27 -4.86 7.17
N LEU A 177 -8.34 -5.42 6.40
CA LEU A 177 -7.50 -4.66 5.47
C LEU A 177 -8.34 -3.90 4.46
N LEU A 178 -9.26 -4.59 3.78
CA LEU A 178 -10.09 -4.00 2.75
C LEU A 178 -11.06 -2.96 3.30
N ILE A 179 -11.66 -3.21 4.46
CA ILE A 179 -12.52 -2.22 5.14
C ILE A 179 -11.72 -0.93 5.40
N SER A 180 -10.49 -1.04 5.91
CA SER A 180 -9.64 0.13 6.19
C SER A 180 -9.32 0.91 4.90
N ILE A 181 -8.92 0.21 3.84
CA ILE A 181 -8.62 0.83 2.53
C ILE A 181 -9.88 1.48 1.96
N LEU A 182 -11.01 0.76 1.89
CA LEU A 182 -12.26 1.24 1.30
C LEU A 182 -12.85 2.41 2.09
N HIS A 183 -12.80 2.38 3.41
CA HIS A 183 -13.21 3.49 4.26
C HIS A 183 -12.38 4.74 3.99
N SER A 184 -11.06 4.60 3.91
CA SER A 184 -10.15 5.71 3.61
C SER A 184 -10.35 6.27 2.20
N LEU A 185 -10.56 5.41 1.21
CA LEU A 185 -10.90 5.82 -0.16
C LEU A 185 -12.24 6.54 -0.23
N LYS A 186 -13.25 6.09 0.53
CA LYS A 186 -14.54 6.78 0.61
C LYS A 186 -14.40 8.19 1.18
N ILE A 187 -13.59 8.37 2.22
CA ILE A 187 -13.30 9.70 2.77
C ILE A 187 -12.63 10.60 1.73
N LEU A 188 -11.69 10.07 0.93
CA LEU A 188 -11.08 10.84 -0.16
C LEU A 188 -12.08 11.19 -1.26
N TYR A 189 -12.94 10.23 -1.62
CA TYR A 189 -14.02 10.43 -2.59
C TYR A 189 -14.92 11.59 -2.18
N ASP A 190 -15.41 11.57 -0.93
CA ASP A 190 -16.30 12.60 -0.40
C ASP A 190 -15.63 13.97 -0.34
N LYS A 191 -14.39 14.04 0.11
CA LYS A 191 -13.61 15.27 0.14
C LYS A 191 -13.45 15.88 -1.25
N ARG A 192 -13.18 15.06 -2.26
CA ARG A 192 -12.98 15.51 -3.63
C ARG A 192 -14.28 16.03 -4.24
N ALA A 193 -15.40 15.32 -3.99
CA ALA A 193 -16.72 15.73 -4.44
C ALA A 193 -17.16 17.07 -3.84
N LEU A 194 -16.83 17.31 -2.55
CA LEU A 194 -17.23 18.52 -1.84
C LEU A 194 -16.37 19.76 -2.20
N HIS A 195 -15.10 19.58 -2.50
CA HIS A 195 -14.15 20.71 -2.57
C HIS A 195 -13.68 21.05 -3.99
N HIS A 196 -14.08 20.30 -5.03
CA HIS A 196 -13.54 20.43 -6.39
C HIS A 196 -12.00 20.56 -6.39
N ASP A 197 -11.34 19.82 -5.51
CA ASP A 197 -9.94 19.99 -5.15
C ASP A 197 -9.03 19.47 -6.27
N ALA A 198 -8.32 20.37 -6.94
CA ALA A 198 -7.35 20.01 -7.98
C ALA A 198 -6.00 19.50 -7.42
N ARG A 199 -5.85 19.43 -6.10
CA ARG A 199 -4.60 18.96 -5.48
C ARG A 199 -4.36 17.47 -5.75
N PRO A 200 -3.12 17.04 -5.91
CA PRO A 200 -2.81 15.62 -6.05
C PRO A 200 -3.14 14.87 -4.74
N TYR A 201 -3.70 13.67 -4.91
CA TYR A 201 -3.99 12.75 -3.82
C TYR A 201 -3.08 11.54 -3.95
N ILE A 202 -2.31 11.25 -2.92
CA ILE A 202 -1.38 10.14 -2.89
C ILE A 202 -1.82 9.11 -1.85
N VAL A 203 -1.83 7.85 -2.26
CA VAL A 203 -2.17 6.72 -1.41
C VAL A 203 -0.96 5.81 -1.31
N PHE A 204 -0.58 5.43 -0.11
CA PHE A 204 0.46 4.44 0.13
C PHE A 204 -0.13 3.22 0.83
N LEU A 205 0.06 2.03 0.23
CA LEU A 205 -0.41 0.75 0.74
C LEU A 205 0.80 -0.18 0.92
N ASP A 206 0.99 -0.71 2.12
CA ASP A 206 2.12 -1.59 2.39
C ASP A 206 1.66 -3.05 2.51
N GLU A 207 2.34 -3.96 1.79
CA GLU A 207 2.14 -5.41 1.84
C GLU A 207 0.67 -5.83 1.65
N ILE A 208 0.06 -5.39 0.55
CA ILE A 208 -1.37 -5.63 0.30
C ILE A 208 -1.73 -7.10 0.09
N GLU A 209 -0.73 -7.94 -0.23
CA GLU A 209 -0.91 -9.37 -0.46
C GLU A 209 -1.03 -10.23 0.80
N LEU A 210 -0.57 -9.75 1.96
CA LEU A 210 -0.44 -10.60 3.16
C LEU A 210 -1.75 -11.19 3.68
N ALA A 211 -2.87 -10.60 3.32
CA ALA A 211 -4.16 -10.97 3.88
C ALA A 211 -5.19 -11.43 2.83
N LEU A 212 -4.82 -11.48 1.56
CA LEU A 212 -5.73 -11.75 0.45
C LEU A 212 -5.24 -12.91 -0.39
N HIS A 213 -6.16 -13.76 -0.86
CA HIS A 213 -5.80 -14.77 -1.85
C HIS A 213 -5.73 -14.14 -3.25
N SER A 214 -5.00 -14.80 -4.15
CA SER A 214 -4.66 -14.33 -5.50
C SER A 214 -5.87 -13.76 -6.27
N SER A 215 -7.03 -14.42 -6.20
CA SER A 215 -8.22 -13.94 -6.93
C SER A 215 -8.78 -12.62 -6.36
N ALA A 216 -8.80 -12.46 -5.03
CA ALA A 216 -9.22 -11.21 -4.39
C ALA A 216 -8.19 -10.10 -4.63
N LEU A 217 -6.91 -10.46 -4.59
CA LEU A 217 -5.81 -9.56 -4.84
C LEU A 217 -5.83 -8.98 -6.25
N ARG A 218 -6.10 -9.82 -7.25
CA ARG A 218 -6.28 -9.37 -8.64
C ARG A 218 -7.47 -8.42 -8.77
N ARG A 219 -8.61 -8.73 -8.16
CA ARG A 219 -9.79 -7.84 -8.17
C ARG A 219 -9.49 -6.51 -7.45
N LEU A 220 -8.72 -6.54 -6.35
CA LEU A 220 -8.28 -5.32 -5.68
C LEU A 220 -7.43 -4.44 -6.60
N VAL A 221 -6.46 -5.00 -7.33
CA VAL A 221 -5.62 -4.21 -8.25
C VAL A 221 -6.44 -3.60 -9.39
N LEU A 222 -7.38 -4.33 -9.96
CA LEU A 222 -8.29 -3.79 -10.98
C LEU A 222 -9.13 -2.65 -10.40
N PHE A 223 -9.70 -2.83 -9.22
CA PHE A 223 -10.43 -1.78 -8.51
C PHE A 223 -9.55 -0.55 -8.23
N LEU A 224 -8.30 -0.74 -7.78
CA LEU A 224 -7.37 0.37 -7.53
C LEU A 224 -7.00 1.12 -8.82
N LYS A 225 -6.90 0.41 -9.95
CA LYS A 225 -6.73 1.04 -11.28
C LYS A 225 -7.90 1.96 -11.60
N ASP A 226 -9.12 1.42 -11.57
CA ASP A 226 -10.33 2.14 -11.93
C ASP A 226 -10.55 3.37 -11.03
N ILE A 227 -10.33 3.22 -9.71
CA ILE A 227 -10.52 4.32 -8.78
C ILE A 227 -9.40 5.37 -8.87
N SER A 228 -8.17 4.95 -9.23
CA SER A 228 -7.07 5.88 -9.45
C SER A 228 -7.34 6.82 -10.61
N GLU A 229 -7.90 6.30 -11.71
CA GLU A 229 -8.27 7.07 -12.87
C GLU A 229 -9.49 7.96 -12.60
N SER A 230 -10.55 7.40 -12.01
CA SER A 230 -11.81 8.13 -11.77
C SER A 230 -11.67 9.25 -10.73
N LEU A 231 -10.83 9.06 -9.72
CA LEU A 231 -10.58 10.06 -8.67
C LEU A 231 -9.27 10.85 -8.86
N GLY A 232 -8.46 10.55 -9.90
CA GLY A 232 -7.16 11.16 -10.10
C GLY A 232 -6.22 10.91 -8.92
N LEU A 233 -6.13 9.66 -8.45
CA LEU A 233 -5.27 9.27 -7.33
C LEU A 233 -3.94 8.71 -7.86
N THR A 234 -2.86 9.01 -7.17
CA THR A 234 -1.57 8.33 -7.34
C THR A 234 -1.44 7.29 -6.24
N ILE A 235 -1.50 6.00 -6.59
CA ILE A 235 -1.50 4.92 -5.60
C ILE A 235 -0.19 4.14 -5.69
N PHE A 236 0.60 4.18 -4.64
CA PHE A 236 1.79 3.34 -4.48
C PHE A 236 1.49 2.18 -3.54
N PHE A 237 1.92 0.99 -3.92
CA PHE A 237 1.83 -0.17 -3.04
C PHE A 237 3.11 -1.00 -3.05
N SER A 238 3.47 -1.55 -1.89
CA SER A 238 4.53 -2.55 -1.85
C SER A 238 3.97 -3.94 -2.08
N THR A 239 4.74 -4.77 -2.78
CA THR A 239 4.37 -6.16 -3.03
C THR A 239 5.55 -7.04 -3.36
N HIS A 240 5.44 -8.32 -3.01
CA HIS A 240 6.29 -9.42 -3.49
C HIS A 240 5.56 -10.33 -4.48
N SER A 241 4.29 -10.06 -4.76
CA SER A 241 3.46 -10.91 -5.63
C SER A 241 3.79 -10.69 -7.10
N ILE A 242 4.29 -11.74 -7.76
CA ILE A 242 4.51 -11.74 -9.21
C ILE A 242 3.22 -11.51 -9.98
N GLU A 243 2.13 -12.11 -9.49
CA GLU A 243 0.81 -11.97 -10.11
C GLU A 243 0.39 -10.51 -10.17
N LEU A 244 0.65 -9.74 -9.10
CA LEU A 244 0.38 -8.31 -9.09
C LEU A 244 1.31 -7.53 -10.01
N LEU A 245 2.60 -7.83 -9.99
CA LEU A 245 3.58 -7.14 -10.83
C LEU A 245 3.27 -7.29 -12.32
N ARG A 246 2.70 -8.44 -12.74
CA ARG A 246 2.28 -8.68 -14.12
C ARG A 246 1.11 -7.78 -14.57
N GLU A 247 0.31 -7.30 -13.64
CA GLU A 247 -0.80 -6.36 -13.94
C GLU A 247 -0.31 -4.90 -14.03
N ILE A 248 0.95 -4.62 -13.69
CA ILE A 248 1.53 -3.26 -13.65
C ILE A 248 2.46 -3.05 -14.84
N ARG A 249 2.40 -1.86 -15.44
CA ARG A 249 3.32 -1.50 -16.52
C ARG A 249 4.75 -1.39 -16.00
N PRO A 250 5.78 -1.84 -16.73
CA PRO A 250 7.17 -1.77 -16.28
C PRO A 250 7.62 -0.38 -15.82
N GLN A 251 7.11 0.70 -16.43
CA GLN A 251 7.39 2.09 -16.06
C GLN A 251 6.86 2.45 -14.67
N ASN A 252 5.87 1.71 -14.17
CA ASN A 252 5.24 1.93 -12.88
C ASN A 252 5.76 0.97 -11.80
N ILE A 253 6.82 0.19 -12.09
CA ILE A 253 7.43 -0.73 -11.14
C ILE A 253 8.78 -0.16 -10.69
N TYR A 254 8.95 -0.01 -9.38
CA TYR A 254 10.18 0.40 -8.71
C TYR A 254 10.76 -0.79 -7.97
N TYR A 255 11.88 -1.30 -8.45
CA TYR A 255 12.57 -2.43 -7.82
C TYR A 255 13.69 -1.91 -6.92
N LEU A 256 13.60 -2.21 -5.63
CA LEU A 256 14.60 -1.86 -4.63
C LEU A 256 15.56 -3.04 -4.42
N GLN A 257 16.84 -2.78 -4.57
CA GLN A 257 17.90 -3.75 -4.33
C GLN A 257 18.84 -3.24 -3.24
N HIS A 258 19.11 -4.11 -2.26
CA HIS A 258 20.12 -3.86 -1.24
C HIS A 258 21.49 -4.28 -1.80
N ASN A 259 22.44 -3.38 -1.81
CA ASN A 259 23.79 -3.61 -2.32
C ASN A 259 24.73 -4.09 -1.20
N VAL A 260 25.86 -4.66 -1.59
CA VAL A 260 26.87 -5.20 -0.65
C VAL A 260 27.48 -4.11 0.28
N ASP A 261 27.46 -2.87 -0.16
CA ASP A 261 27.93 -1.68 0.59
C ASP A 261 26.88 -1.05 1.52
N ASP A 262 25.78 -1.78 1.81
CA ASP A 262 24.63 -1.29 2.56
C ASP A 262 23.87 -0.12 1.91
N SER A 263 24.16 0.20 0.65
CA SER A 263 23.36 1.16 -0.11
C SER A 263 22.12 0.48 -0.72
N ILE A 264 21.13 1.28 -1.07
CA ILE A 264 19.93 0.82 -1.78
C ILE A 264 19.95 1.46 -3.17
N SER A 265 19.84 0.62 -4.20
CA SER A 265 19.63 1.06 -5.58
C SER A 265 18.18 0.83 -5.99
N ILE A 266 17.73 1.64 -6.97
CA ILE A 266 16.37 1.54 -7.51
C ILE A 266 16.48 1.35 -9.01
N THR A 267 15.76 0.34 -9.53
CA THR A 267 15.59 0.12 -10.95
C THR A 267 14.16 0.49 -11.35
N ASN A 268 14.02 1.45 -12.26
CA ASN A 268 12.79 1.87 -12.90
C ASN A 268 13.12 2.40 -14.31
N PRO A 269 12.50 1.94 -15.38
CA PRO A 269 11.47 0.90 -15.42
C PRO A 269 11.99 -0.49 -15.01
N CYS A 270 11.10 -1.33 -14.45
CA CYS A 270 11.44 -2.68 -14.08
C CYS A 270 10.41 -3.68 -14.63
N TYR A 271 10.88 -4.72 -15.31
CA TYR A 271 10.01 -5.79 -15.80
C TYR A 271 9.72 -6.79 -14.67
N PRO A 272 8.51 -7.38 -14.61
CA PRO A 272 8.17 -8.37 -13.60
C PRO A 272 9.15 -9.54 -13.51
N ALA A 273 9.64 -10.03 -14.65
CA ALA A 273 10.63 -11.10 -14.69
C ALA A 273 11.95 -10.74 -13.99
N TYR A 274 12.40 -9.48 -14.15
CA TYR A 274 13.59 -8.99 -13.45
C TYR A 274 13.36 -8.89 -11.93
N ALA A 275 12.21 -8.32 -11.55
CA ALA A 275 11.85 -8.14 -10.15
C ALA A 275 11.75 -9.47 -9.37
N THR A 276 11.50 -10.58 -10.07
CA THR A 276 11.27 -11.89 -9.46
C THR A 276 12.43 -12.87 -9.61
N ARG A 277 13.48 -12.51 -10.36
CA ARG A 277 14.61 -13.39 -10.63
C ARG A 277 15.25 -13.97 -9.36
N ASN A 278 15.40 -13.17 -8.32
CA ASN A 278 16.01 -13.58 -7.06
C ASN A 278 15.09 -14.44 -6.18
N LEU A 279 13.78 -14.47 -6.46
CA LEU A 279 12.83 -15.33 -5.76
C LEU A 279 12.87 -16.78 -6.28
N TYR A 280 13.45 -17.00 -7.46
CA TYR A 280 13.51 -18.29 -8.15
C TYR A 280 14.94 -18.69 -8.57
N SER A 281 15.95 -18.07 -7.96
CA SER A 281 17.35 -18.32 -8.32
C SER A 281 17.81 -19.79 -8.18
N ASP A 282 17.12 -20.56 -7.34
CA ASP A 282 17.42 -21.99 -7.17
C ASP A 282 16.74 -22.89 -8.23
N ASP A 283 15.72 -22.39 -8.94
CA ASP A 283 14.93 -23.20 -9.88
C ASP A 283 15.21 -22.94 -11.37
N GLY A 284 16.22 -22.14 -11.72
CA GLY A 284 16.66 -21.93 -13.09
C GLY A 284 15.67 -21.19 -14.02
N TYR A 285 14.66 -20.51 -13.46
CA TYR A 285 13.62 -19.79 -14.23
C TYR A 285 13.93 -18.32 -14.55
N GLY A 286 15.05 -17.80 -14.12
CA GLY A 286 15.47 -16.42 -14.43
C GLY A 286 16.53 -16.41 -15.51
N ASN A 287 16.14 -16.12 -16.76
CA ASN A 287 17.13 -15.78 -17.80
C ASN A 287 17.46 -14.30 -17.69
N ASP A 288 18.72 -13.96 -17.48
CA ASP A 288 19.18 -12.56 -17.48
C ASP A 288 19.10 -11.94 -18.87
N LEU A 289 19.12 -12.78 -19.89
CA LEU A 289 19.04 -12.39 -21.29
C LEU A 289 18.27 -13.43 -22.10
N VAL A 290 17.31 -13.01 -22.88
CA VAL A 290 16.61 -13.83 -23.88
C VAL A 290 16.93 -13.28 -25.26
N ILE A 291 17.57 -14.09 -26.09
CA ILE A 291 17.89 -13.73 -27.47
C ILE A 291 16.95 -14.51 -28.38
N LEU A 292 16.11 -13.79 -29.13
CA LEU A 292 15.26 -14.36 -30.16
C LEU A 292 16.04 -14.40 -31.47
N VAL A 293 16.10 -15.56 -32.08
CA VAL A 293 16.78 -15.78 -33.36
C VAL A 293 15.80 -16.37 -34.38
N GLU A 294 16.06 -16.10 -35.66
CA GLU A 294 15.16 -16.49 -36.74
C GLU A 294 15.28 -17.98 -37.09
N ASP A 295 16.51 -18.53 -36.99
CA ASP A 295 16.80 -19.90 -37.38
C ASP A 295 17.91 -20.55 -36.53
N ASP A 296 18.18 -21.86 -36.80
CA ASP A 296 19.20 -22.62 -36.09
C ASP A 296 20.62 -22.12 -36.36
N LEU A 297 20.90 -21.56 -37.55
CA LEU A 297 22.20 -20.97 -37.85
C LEU A 297 22.48 -19.74 -36.99
N ALA A 298 21.54 -18.88 -36.89
CA ALA A 298 21.61 -17.68 -36.01
C ALA A 298 21.76 -18.09 -34.53
N LYS A 299 21.08 -19.17 -34.09
CA LYS A 299 21.23 -19.74 -32.76
C LYS A 299 22.67 -20.22 -32.52
N MET A 300 23.23 -20.99 -33.42
CA MET A 300 24.63 -21.52 -33.33
C MET A 300 25.66 -20.39 -33.28
N ILE A 301 25.44 -19.32 -34.05
CA ILE A 301 26.33 -18.13 -34.04
C ILE A 301 26.28 -17.43 -32.68
N VAL A 302 25.09 -17.20 -32.15
CA VAL A 302 24.90 -16.55 -30.83
C VAL A 302 25.52 -17.40 -29.73
N GLU A 303 25.27 -18.72 -29.69
CA GLU A 303 25.87 -19.66 -28.72
C GLU A 303 27.39 -19.61 -28.78
N LYS A 304 27.97 -19.58 -29.96
CA LYS A 304 29.41 -19.48 -30.14
C LYS A 304 30.00 -18.18 -29.62
N ILE A 305 29.33 -17.05 -29.91
CA ILE A 305 29.73 -15.72 -29.41
C ILE A 305 29.65 -15.67 -27.88
N MET A 306 28.59 -16.20 -27.28
CA MET A 306 28.45 -16.25 -25.82
C MET A 306 29.57 -17.08 -25.17
N LEU A 307 29.89 -18.24 -25.72
CA LEU A 307 31.01 -19.07 -25.25
C LEU A 307 32.37 -18.33 -25.35
N GLU A 308 32.63 -17.65 -26.46
CA GLU A 308 33.88 -16.90 -26.66
C GLU A 308 33.99 -15.65 -25.74
N LYS A 309 32.86 -15.07 -25.34
CA LYS A 309 32.79 -13.85 -24.47
C LYS A 309 32.61 -14.19 -22.99
N HIS A 310 32.45 -15.46 -22.61
CA HIS A 310 32.16 -15.92 -21.27
C HIS A 310 30.87 -15.26 -20.67
N LEU A 311 29.84 -15.11 -21.51
CA LEU A 311 28.54 -14.56 -21.17
C LEU A 311 27.55 -15.68 -20.83
#